data_1cb1e3250ce4e52ac8180435bbe552ba
#
_entry.id   1cb1e3250ce4e52ac8180435bbe552ba
#
_cell.length_a   1.000
_cell.length_b   1.000
_cell.length_c   1.000
_cell.angle_alpha   90.00
_cell.angle_beta   90.00
_cell.angle_gamma   90.00
#
_symmetry.space_group_name_H-M   'P 1'
#
loop_
_entity.id
_entity.type
_entity.pdbx_description
1 polymer ?
#
loop_
_entity_poly.entity_id
_entity_poly.type
_entity_poly.pdbx_seq_one_letter_code
_entity_poly.pdbx_strand_id
1 'polypeptide(L)'
;MNDLKIKFSNKISSSQIIEDPFDHLYIRDFFEDDFYNEIQENIPDIKSFDKILNTGTVSKNYSPERYIFSLQRDLDKIPKKQKDFWNQINNGFLSKEFWEATSSKFSETLKERFENLTKAEEEILGKTPKISCRTALIKDFTKYQLGAHTDSINKIFSFLFYLPSNNKIKDIGTSLYQ
;
A
#
# COMPACT_ATOMS: atom_id res chain seq x y z
N MET A 1 -18.20 7.26 10.17
CA MET A 1 -16.73 7.42 10.09
C MET A 1 -15.92 6.37 10.87
N ASN A 2 -16.44 5.84 11.98
CA ASN A 2 -15.73 4.81 12.77
C ASN A 2 -15.66 3.42 12.10
N ASP A 3 -16.39 3.19 11.03
CA ASP A 3 -16.59 1.84 10.48
C ASP A 3 -15.39 1.32 9.66
N LEU A 4 -14.80 2.13 8.77
CA LEU A 4 -13.74 1.64 7.88
C LEU A 4 -12.45 1.26 8.63
N LYS A 5 -12.02 2.02 9.62
CA LYS A 5 -10.84 1.71 10.40
C LYS A 5 -10.99 0.38 11.17
N ILE A 6 -12.19 0.11 11.70
CA ILE A 6 -12.49 -1.14 12.39
C ILE A 6 -12.57 -2.29 11.38
N LYS A 7 -13.26 -2.10 10.25
CA LYS A 7 -13.34 -3.12 9.19
C LYS A 7 -11.96 -3.50 8.67
N PHE A 8 -11.10 -2.53 8.34
CA PHE A 8 -9.76 -2.79 7.84
C PHE A 8 -8.89 -3.50 8.88
N SER A 9 -8.94 -3.05 10.14
CA SER A 9 -8.20 -3.68 11.24
C SER A 9 -8.64 -5.12 11.49
N ASN A 10 -9.95 -5.39 11.44
CA ASN A 10 -10.49 -6.73 11.60
C ASN A 10 -10.05 -7.67 10.48
N LYS A 11 -9.99 -7.19 9.22
CA LYS A 11 -9.48 -7.99 8.09
C LYS A 11 -8.02 -8.42 8.32
N ILE A 12 -7.18 -7.54 8.84
CA ILE A 12 -5.79 -7.87 9.20
C ILE A 12 -5.77 -8.86 10.37
N SER A 13 -6.46 -8.54 11.47
CA SER A 13 -6.44 -9.35 12.69
C SER A 13 -6.93 -10.77 12.47
N SER A 14 -7.97 -10.96 11.67
CA SER A 14 -8.57 -12.27 11.37
C SER A 14 -7.82 -13.08 10.31
N SER A 15 -6.91 -12.47 9.55
CA SER A 15 -6.16 -13.17 8.49
C SER A 15 -5.04 -14.03 9.08
N GLN A 16 -4.68 -15.09 8.38
CA GLN A 16 -3.62 -16.00 8.77
C GLN A 16 -2.29 -15.59 8.11
N ILE A 17 -1.21 -15.59 8.87
CA ILE A 17 0.14 -15.38 8.32
C ILE A 17 0.51 -16.59 7.45
N ILE A 18 1.09 -16.30 6.30
CA ILE A 18 1.75 -17.26 5.40
C ILE A 18 3.24 -17.01 5.56
N GLU A 19 4.00 -18.04 5.92
CA GLU A 19 5.42 -17.92 6.26
C GLU A 19 6.36 -18.09 5.05
N ASP A 20 5.90 -18.75 4.00
CA ASP A 20 6.71 -19.02 2.79
C ASP A 20 6.34 -18.05 1.65
N PRO A 21 7.31 -17.34 1.03
CA PRO A 21 8.76 -17.33 1.25
C PRO A 21 9.23 -16.44 2.44
N PHE A 22 8.36 -15.68 3.04
CA PHE A 22 8.55 -14.85 4.24
C PHE A 22 7.18 -14.48 4.81
N ASP A 23 7.11 -14.04 6.04
CA ASP A 23 5.85 -13.67 6.69
C ASP A 23 5.08 -12.63 5.90
N HIS A 24 3.90 -13.03 5.41
CA HIS A 24 3.00 -12.13 4.68
C HIS A 24 1.53 -12.52 4.87
N LEU A 25 0.63 -11.62 4.46
CA LEU A 25 -0.79 -11.88 4.38
C LEU A 25 -1.25 -11.83 2.91
N TYR A 26 -2.07 -12.80 2.53
CA TYR A 26 -2.84 -12.76 1.31
C TYR A 26 -4.33 -12.78 1.65
N ILE A 27 -4.99 -11.64 1.49
CA ILE A 27 -6.39 -11.45 1.90
C ILE A 27 -7.24 -11.29 0.64
N ARG A 28 -8.05 -12.30 0.35
CA ARG A 28 -9.09 -12.18 -0.66
C ARG A 28 -10.24 -11.36 -0.11
N ASP A 29 -10.93 -10.64 -0.98
CA ASP A 29 -12.13 -9.88 -0.65
C ASP A 29 -11.93 -8.97 0.56
N PHE A 30 -10.77 -8.24 0.56
CA PHE A 30 -10.46 -7.27 1.61
C PHE A 30 -11.56 -6.21 1.70
N PHE A 31 -12.07 -5.76 0.56
CA PHE A 31 -13.23 -4.89 0.45
C PHE A 31 -14.47 -5.72 0.13
N GLU A 32 -15.58 -5.43 0.80
CA GLU A 32 -16.90 -6.00 0.51
C GLU A 32 -17.34 -5.53 -0.89
N ASP A 33 -18.15 -6.34 -1.61
CA ASP A 33 -18.51 -6.10 -3.01
C ASP A 33 -19.09 -4.72 -3.27
N ASP A 34 -20.04 -4.28 -2.46
CA ASP A 34 -20.67 -2.96 -2.60
C ASP A 34 -19.64 -1.84 -2.44
N PHE A 35 -18.75 -1.96 -1.45
CA PHE A 35 -17.71 -1.00 -1.22
C PHE A 35 -16.62 -1.04 -2.32
N TYR A 36 -16.34 -2.23 -2.85
CA TYR A 36 -15.45 -2.38 -4.00
C TYR A 36 -15.99 -1.69 -5.25
N ASN A 37 -17.30 -1.83 -5.52
CA ASN A 37 -17.96 -1.12 -6.62
C ASN A 37 -17.86 0.39 -6.41
N GLU A 38 -18.09 0.87 -5.20
CA GLU A 38 -17.93 2.29 -4.87
C GLU A 38 -16.48 2.78 -5.08
N ILE A 39 -15.47 1.96 -4.74
CA ILE A 39 -14.07 2.24 -5.06
C ILE A 39 -13.90 2.41 -6.57
N GLN A 40 -14.40 1.46 -7.38
CA GLN A 40 -14.27 1.51 -8.85
C GLN A 40 -14.89 2.77 -9.45
N GLU A 41 -16.07 3.19 -8.97
CA GLU A 41 -16.75 4.41 -9.41
C GLU A 41 -16.01 5.69 -9.03
N ASN A 42 -15.22 5.64 -7.95
CA ASN A 42 -14.49 6.80 -7.44
C ASN A 42 -13.01 6.84 -7.85
N ILE A 43 -12.52 5.89 -8.67
CA ILE A 43 -11.14 5.96 -9.18
C ILE A 43 -10.98 7.24 -10.02
N PRO A 44 -10.01 8.12 -9.67
CA PRO A 44 -9.82 9.36 -10.41
C PRO A 44 -9.44 9.16 -11.87
N ASP A 45 -9.81 10.13 -12.71
CA ASP A 45 -9.37 10.18 -14.10
C ASP A 45 -7.83 10.24 -14.18
N ILE A 46 -7.24 9.63 -15.21
CA ILE A 46 -5.78 9.55 -15.38
C ILE A 46 -5.09 10.92 -15.40
N LYS A 47 -5.79 11.97 -15.85
CA LYS A 47 -5.27 13.34 -15.86
C LYS A 47 -4.95 13.90 -14.47
N SER A 48 -5.51 13.29 -13.40
CA SER A 48 -5.22 13.65 -12.01
C SER A 48 -3.98 12.98 -11.47
N PHE A 49 -3.42 12.00 -12.18
CA PHE A 49 -2.23 11.28 -11.79
C PHE A 49 -0.97 11.93 -12.35
N ASP A 50 0.12 11.88 -11.62
CA ASP A 50 1.44 12.26 -12.11
C ASP A 50 2.17 11.03 -12.66
N LYS A 51 2.97 11.18 -13.71
CA LYS A 51 3.94 10.15 -14.09
C LYS A 51 4.95 9.99 -12.95
N ILE A 52 5.22 8.76 -12.52
CA ILE A 52 6.11 8.52 -11.37
C ILE A 52 7.52 9.09 -11.60
N LEU A 53 8.00 9.10 -12.85
CA LEU A 53 9.28 9.70 -13.23
C LEU A 53 9.36 11.21 -12.92
N ASN A 54 8.22 11.90 -12.92
CA ASN A 54 8.16 13.34 -12.66
C ASN A 54 8.14 13.67 -11.15
N THR A 55 7.99 12.66 -10.30
CA THR A 55 7.91 12.86 -8.84
C THR A 55 9.27 12.98 -8.16
N GLY A 56 10.35 12.61 -8.83
CA GLY A 56 11.69 12.55 -8.25
C GLY A 56 11.90 11.41 -7.24
N THR A 57 10.93 10.52 -7.08
CA THR A 57 10.96 9.42 -6.09
C THR A 57 11.58 8.13 -6.63
N VAL A 58 11.80 8.05 -7.93
CA VAL A 58 12.38 6.89 -8.63
C VAL A 58 13.53 7.30 -9.53
N SER A 59 14.37 6.34 -9.91
CA SER A 59 15.46 6.58 -10.85
C SER A 59 14.95 6.93 -12.26
N LYS A 60 15.78 7.60 -13.06
CA LYS A 60 15.43 7.98 -14.45
C LYS A 60 15.16 6.77 -15.36
N ASN A 61 15.68 5.60 -15.00
CA ASN A 61 15.50 4.34 -15.75
C ASN A 61 14.25 3.56 -15.33
N TYR A 62 13.44 4.11 -14.43
CA TYR A 62 12.20 3.49 -14.00
C TYR A 62 11.16 3.48 -15.13
N SER A 63 10.21 2.54 -15.09
CA SER A 63 9.19 2.42 -16.13
C SER A 63 8.40 3.73 -16.32
N PRO A 64 8.33 4.27 -17.55
CA PRO A 64 7.60 5.51 -17.83
C PRO A 64 6.07 5.34 -17.80
N GLU A 65 5.58 4.10 -17.78
CA GLU A 65 4.16 3.76 -17.90
C GLU A 65 3.47 3.61 -16.54
N ARG A 66 4.14 4.01 -15.45
CA ARG A 66 3.54 4.06 -14.11
C ARG A 66 3.10 5.47 -13.75
N TYR A 67 1.87 5.58 -13.30
CA TYR A 67 1.26 6.82 -12.83
C TYR A 67 0.85 6.70 -11.38
N ILE A 68 1.00 7.78 -10.62
CA ILE A 68 0.75 7.80 -9.17
C ILE A 68 -0.17 8.98 -8.80
N PHE A 69 -1.11 8.73 -7.90
CA PHE A 69 -1.95 9.73 -7.25
C PHE A 69 -1.82 9.54 -5.73
N SER A 70 -1.13 10.46 -5.07
CA SER A 70 -0.93 10.40 -3.62
C SER A 70 -2.18 10.89 -2.88
N LEU A 71 -2.72 10.06 -1.97
CA LEU A 71 -3.87 10.46 -1.17
C LEU A 71 -3.53 11.53 -0.12
N GLN A 72 -2.26 11.77 0.18
CA GLN A 72 -1.84 12.86 1.06
C GLN A 72 -1.65 14.19 0.31
N ARG A 73 -1.35 14.15 -1.00
CA ARG A 73 -0.93 15.35 -1.75
C ARG A 73 -1.91 15.78 -2.81
N ASP A 74 -2.56 14.82 -3.47
CA ASP A 74 -3.20 15.06 -4.78
C ASP A 74 -4.73 15.16 -4.71
N LEU A 75 -5.33 15.03 -3.52
CA LEU A 75 -6.79 15.04 -3.35
C LEU A 75 -7.48 16.34 -3.84
N ASP A 76 -6.75 17.44 -3.89
CA ASP A 76 -7.30 18.70 -4.43
C ASP A 76 -7.39 18.73 -5.96
N LYS A 77 -6.83 17.72 -6.66
CA LYS A 77 -6.93 17.56 -8.12
C LYS A 77 -8.25 16.93 -8.59
N ILE A 78 -9.10 16.46 -7.67
CA ILE A 78 -10.31 15.71 -7.98
C ILE A 78 -11.57 16.38 -7.38
N PRO A 79 -12.77 16.07 -7.92
CA PRO A 79 -14.03 16.63 -7.42
C PRO A 79 -14.25 16.32 -5.93
N LYS A 80 -14.95 17.22 -5.24
CA LYS A 80 -15.19 17.13 -3.79
C LYS A 80 -15.75 15.77 -3.35
N LYS A 81 -16.70 15.18 -4.09
CA LYS A 81 -17.29 13.87 -3.77
C LYS A 81 -16.22 12.78 -3.72
N GLN A 82 -15.35 12.72 -4.75
CA GLN A 82 -14.26 11.75 -4.79
C GLN A 82 -13.21 12.04 -3.71
N LYS A 83 -12.90 13.31 -3.45
CA LYS A 83 -11.98 13.71 -2.38
C LYS A 83 -12.49 13.23 -1.02
N ASP A 84 -13.76 13.46 -0.71
CA ASP A 84 -14.35 13.04 0.57
C ASP A 84 -14.32 11.50 0.71
N PHE A 85 -14.59 10.76 -0.36
CA PHE A 85 -14.51 9.31 -0.41
C PHE A 85 -13.08 8.80 -0.15
N TRP A 86 -12.10 9.29 -0.91
CA TRP A 86 -10.71 8.86 -0.75
C TRP A 86 -10.09 9.30 0.58
N ASN A 87 -10.52 10.43 1.14
CA ASN A 87 -10.14 10.83 2.50
C ASN A 87 -10.60 9.82 3.55
N GLN A 88 -11.81 9.27 3.41
CA GLN A 88 -12.30 8.25 4.36
C GLN A 88 -11.45 6.99 4.31
N ILE A 89 -11.11 6.50 3.10
CA ILE A 89 -10.24 5.33 2.91
C ILE A 89 -8.84 5.62 3.49
N ASN A 90 -8.26 6.76 3.14
CA ASN A 90 -6.96 7.18 3.64
C ASN A 90 -6.93 7.21 5.17
N ASN A 91 -7.92 7.80 5.81
CA ASN A 91 -8.05 7.84 7.26
C ASN A 91 -8.21 6.45 7.88
N GLY A 92 -8.84 5.52 7.18
CA GLY A 92 -8.92 4.12 7.59
C GLY A 92 -7.53 3.48 7.70
N PHE A 93 -6.72 3.62 6.66
CA PHE A 93 -5.35 3.08 6.62
C PHE A 93 -4.36 3.84 7.52
N LEU A 94 -4.58 5.13 7.74
CA LEU A 94 -3.74 5.94 8.64
C LEU A 94 -4.17 5.80 10.12
N SER A 95 -5.20 5.04 10.41
CA SER A 95 -5.73 4.91 11.77
C SER A 95 -4.78 4.17 12.71
N LYS A 96 -4.86 4.52 13.99
CA LYS A 96 -4.14 3.81 15.05
C LYS A 96 -4.54 2.33 15.10
N GLU A 97 -5.84 2.06 14.91
CA GLU A 97 -6.41 0.72 14.94
C GLU A 97 -5.82 -0.17 13.85
N PHE A 98 -5.65 0.35 12.62
CA PHE A 98 -5.03 -0.39 11.52
C PHE A 98 -3.56 -0.67 11.78
N TRP A 99 -2.83 0.31 12.32
CA TRP A 99 -1.43 0.15 12.71
C TRP A 99 -1.28 -0.89 13.83
N GLU A 100 -2.09 -0.81 14.88
CA GLU A 100 -2.04 -1.75 16.01
C GLU A 100 -2.38 -3.18 15.57
N ALA A 101 -3.41 -3.35 14.73
CA ALA A 101 -3.75 -4.65 14.16
C ALA A 101 -2.58 -5.25 13.37
N THR A 102 -1.93 -4.43 12.52
CA THR A 102 -0.80 -4.87 11.71
C THR A 102 0.43 -5.19 12.55
N SER A 103 0.83 -4.29 13.43
CA SER A 103 2.03 -4.47 14.26
C SER A 103 1.88 -5.63 15.25
N SER A 104 0.69 -5.84 15.80
CA SER A 104 0.41 -7.00 16.65
C SER A 104 0.45 -8.31 15.86
N LYS A 105 -0.09 -8.31 14.63
CA LYS A 105 -0.09 -9.48 13.75
C LYS A 105 1.34 -9.94 13.42
N PHE A 106 2.24 -9.01 13.17
CA PHE A 106 3.64 -9.28 12.81
C PHE A 106 4.63 -8.97 13.94
N SER A 107 4.20 -9.12 15.19
CA SER A 107 5.02 -8.73 16.36
C SER A 107 6.36 -9.46 16.42
N GLU A 108 6.37 -10.77 16.18
CA GLU A 108 7.61 -11.57 16.20
C GLU A 108 8.53 -11.21 15.03
N THR A 109 8.00 -11.07 13.82
CA THR A 109 8.74 -10.65 12.62
C THR A 109 9.37 -9.27 12.82
N LEU A 110 8.62 -8.34 13.41
CA LEU A 110 9.14 -6.99 13.72
C LEU A 110 10.24 -7.05 14.78
N LYS A 111 10.04 -7.85 15.83
CA LYS A 111 11.03 -8.05 16.88
C LYS A 111 12.33 -8.57 16.29
N GLU A 112 12.27 -9.69 15.56
CA GLU A 112 13.43 -10.28 14.90
C GLU A 112 14.14 -9.27 13.98
N ARG A 113 13.40 -8.53 13.17
CA ARG A 113 13.97 -7.52 12.28
C ARG A 113 14.72 -6.44 13.04
N PHE A 114 14.14 -5.90 14.12
CA PHE A 114 14.77 -4.81 14.87
C PHE A 114 15.90 -5.26 15.79
N GLU A 115 15.90 -6.51 16.23
CA GLU A 115 17.01 -7.10 17.00
C GLU A 115 18.23 -7.43 16.13
N ASN A 116 18.05 -7.61 14.82
CA ASN A 116 19.10 -8.03 13.87
C ASN A 116 19.54 -6.91 12.90
N LEU A 117 19.28 -5.63 13.23
CA LEU A 117 19.74 -4.53 12.41
C LEU A 117 21.25 -4.45 12.35
N THR A 118 21.77 -4.20 11.16
CA THR A 118 23.19 -3.82 10.97
C THR A 118 23.42 -2.38 11.42
N LYS A 119 24.66 -2.02 11.73
CA LYS A 119 25.04 -0.63 12.09
C LYS A 119 24.59 0.39 11.03
N ALA A 120 24.71 0.04 9.75
CA ALA A 120 24.29 0.92 8.65
C ALA A 120 22.76 1.12 8.64
N GLU A 121 22.01 0.08 8.95
CA GLU A 121 20.54 0.16 9.06
C GLU A 121 20.11 0.97 10.27
N GLU A 122 20.77 0.81 11.41
CA GLU A 122 20.55 1.63 12.61
C GLU A 122 20.81 3.12 12.32
N GLU A 123 21.85 3.45 11.55
CA GLU A 123 22.15 4.82 11.12
C GLU A 123 21.04 5.40 10.24
N ILE A 124 20.50 4.62 9.29
CA ILE A 124 19.41 5.04 8.40
C ILE A 124 18.11 5.25 9.18
N LEU A 125 17.77 4.35 10.09
CA LEU A 125 16.52 4.42 10.87
C LEU A 125 16.61 5.46 11.99
N GLY A 126 17.81 5.73 12.50
CA GLY A 126 18.08 6.61 13.64
C GLY A 126 17.62 6.03 14.97
N LYS A 127 17.97 6.70 16.08
CA LYS A 127 17.70 6.22 17.45
C LYS A 127 16.21 6.14 17.81
N THR A 128 15.38 6.92 17.13
CA THR A 128 13.93 6.96 17.39
C THR A 128 13.21 7.10 16.04
N PRO A 129 13.00 6.00 15.32
CA PRO A 129 12.35 6.01 14.02
C PRO A 129 10.95 6.63 14.11
N LYS A 130 10.66 7.60 13.27
CA LYS A 130 9.29 8.12 13.09
C LYS A 130 8.59 7.31 12.02
N ILE A 131 7.53 6.61 12.42
CA ILE A 131 6.71 5.83 11.50
C ILE A 131 5.73 6.75 10.80
N SER A 132 5.67 6.66 9.47
CA SER A 132 4.69 7.33 8.64
C SER A 132 4.10 6.34 7.64
N CYS A 133 2.81 6.49 7.34
CA CYS A 133 2.16 5.73 6.30
C CYS A 133 1.97 6.60 5.06
N ARG A 134 2.19 6.02 3.88
CA ARG A 134 1.91 6.66 2.59
C ARG A 134 0.91 5.82 1.84
N THR A 135 -0.17 6.45 1.39
CA THR A 135 -1.21 5.82 0.59
C THR A 135 -1.26 6.46 -0.78
N ALA A 136 -1.36 5.65 -1.81
CA ALA A 136 -1.42 6.12 -3.18
C ALA A 136 -2.23 5.17 -4.05
N LEU A 137 -2.91 5.72 -5.05
CA LEU A 137 -3.41 4.97 -6.18
C LEU A 137 -2.33 4.91 -7.24
N ILE A 138 -2.14 3.73 -7.80
CA ILE A 138 -1.17 3.49 -8.87
C ILE A 138 -1.92 2.96 -10.08
N LYS A 139 -1.62 3.52 -11.26
CA LYS A 139 -2.05 2.99 -12.56
C LYS A 139 -0.83 2.60 -13.36
N ASP A 140 -0.73 1.32 -13.65
CA ASP A 140 0.26 0.77 -14.56
C ASP A 140 -0.38 0.50 -15.91
N PHE A 141 0.29 0.94 -16.97
CA PHE A 141 -0.12 0.65 -18.35
C PHE A 141 0.74 -0.47 -18.94
N THR A 142 0.54 -0.76 -20.21
CA THR A 142 1.21 -1.85 -20.91
C THR A 142 2.73 -1.82 -20.73
N LYS A 143 3.33 -3.01 -20.56
CA LYS A 143 4.79 -3.23 -20.44
C LYS A 143 5.42 -2.75 -19.12
N TYR A 144 4.63 -2.42 -18.09
CA TYR A 144 5.22 -2.24 -16.77
C TYR A 144 5.73 -3.58 -16.25
N GLN A 145 7.01 -3.63 -15.95
CA GLN A 145 7.64 -4.75 -15.26
C GLN A 145 8.60 -4.21 -14.20
N LEU A 146 8.56 -4.81 -13.04
CA LEU A 146 9.51 -4.57 -11.97
C LEU A 146 10.18 -5.89 -11.64
N GLY A 147 11.50 -5.94 -11.79
CA GLY A 147 12.29 -7.14 -11.46
C GLY A 147 12.25 -7.45 -9.96
N ALA A 148 12.68 -8.66 -9.60
CA ALA A 148 12.84 -9.04 -8.20
C ALA A 148 13.74 -8.03 -7.48
N HIS A 149 13.29 -7.53 -6.35
CA HIS A 149 14.01 -6.55 -5.53
C HIS A 149 13.51 -6.64 -4.09
N THR A 150 14.32 -6.16 -3.17
CA THR A 150 13.88 -5.86 -1.81
C THR A 150 13.49 -4.40 -1.70
N ASP A 151 12.49 -4.11 -0.89
CA ASP A 151 12.16 -2.73 -0.53
C ASP A 151 13.28 -2.09 0.30
N SER A 152 13.34 -0.77 0.31
CA SER A 152 14.36 -0.08 1.12
C SER A 152 14.12 -0.31 2.61
N ILE A 153 15.21 -0.32 3.39
CA ILE A 153 15.23 -0.64 4.82
C ILE A 153 14.23 0.17 5.66
N ASN A 154 13.91 1.39 5.25
CA ASN A 154 12.96 2.25 5.94
C ASN A 154 11.48 1.91 5.67
N LYS A 155 11.17 0.93 4.83
CA LYS A 155 9.82 0.40 4.67
C LYS A 155 9.61 -0.77 5.64
N ILE A 156 8.71 -0.57 6.60
CA ILE A 156 8.37 -1.60 7.59
C ILE A 156 7.35 -2.57 6.99
N PHE A 157 6.29 -2.03 6.39
CA PHE A 157 5.25 -2.80 5.71
C PHE A 157 4.96 -2.22 4.34
N SER A 158 4.64 -3.09 3.40
CA SER A 158 4.05 -2.74 2.10
C SER A 158 2.68 -3.40 1.96
N PHE A 159 1.67 -2.62 1.64
CA PHE A 159 0.32 -3.09 1.37
C PHE A 159 -0.01 -2.87 -0.09
N LEU A 160 -0.41 -3.93 -0.79
CA LEU A 160 -0.80 -3.88 -2.19
C LEU A 160 -2.26 -4.29 -2.33
N PHE A 161 -3.11 -3.37 -2.74
CA PHE A 161 -4.52 -3.62 -3.03
C PHE A 161 -4.73 -3.60 -4.53
N TYR A 162 -4.97 -4.77 -5.11
CA TYR A 162 -5.28 -4.89 -6.52
C TYR A 162 -6.74 -4.53 -6.76
N LEU A 163 -6.99 -3.60 -7.68
CA LEU A 163 -8.32 -3.06 -7.98
C LEU A 163 -8.68 -3.30 -9.46
N PRO A 164 -8.72 -4.56 -9.96
CA PRO A 164 -9.08 -4.84 -11.33
C PRO A 164 -10.56 -4.52 -11.59
N SER A 165 -10.85 -3.84 -12.70
CA SER A 165 -12.24 -3.59 -13.11
C SER A 165 -12.96 -4.83 -13.66
N ASN A 166 -12.23 -5.90 -13.96
CA ASN A 166 -12.74 -7.17 -14.47
C ASN A 166 -11.70 -8.29 -14.33
N ASN A 167 -12.13 -9.52 -14.63
CA ASN A 167 -11.29 -10.72 -14.50
C ASN A 167 -10.36 -11.00 -15.71
N LYS A 168 -10.18 -10.07 -16.65
CA LYS A 168 -9.37 -10.30 -17.86
C LYS A 168 -7.85 -10.26 -17.60
N ILE A 169 -7.43 -9.74 -16.44
CA ILE A 169 -6.01 -9.55 -16.09
C ILE A 169 -5.58 -10.47 -14.94
N LYS A 170 -6.03 -11.73 -14.95
CA LYS A 170 -5.75 -12.70 -13.88
C LYS A 170 -4.26 -13.01 -13.68
N ASP A 171 -3.46 -12.82 -14.74
CA ASP A 171 -2.03 -13.15 -14.74
C ASP A 171 -1.14 -11.96 -14.35
N ILE A 172 -1.75 -10.85 -13.93
CA ILE A 172 -1.01 -9.66 -13.47
C ILE A 172 -1.03 -9.61 -11.95
N GLY A 173 0.14 -9.63 -11.33
CA GLY A 173 0.25 -9.62 -9.88
C GLY A 173 1.69 -9.41 -9.42
N THR A 174 1.92 -9.61 -8.14
CA THR A 174 3.23 -9.61 -7.50
C THR A 174 3.64 -11.05 -7.23
N SER A 175 4.87 -11.38 -7.60
CA SER A 175 5.51 -12.62 -7.20
C SER A 175 6.41 -12.37 -6.00
N LEU A 176 6.37 -13.26 -5.01
CA LEU A 176 7.21 -13.23 -3.83
C LEU A 176 8.37 -14.23 -4.03
N TYR A 177 9.56 -13.85 -3.63
CA TYR A 177 10.78 -14.64 -3.75
C TYR A 177 11.53 -14.65 -2.41
N GLN A 178 12.25 -15.75 -2.15
CA GLN A 178 13.27 -15.78 -1.09
C GLN A 178 14.53 -15.07 -1.53
#